data_593834268e4b06fe78fca85c5fab84ca
#
_entry.id   593834268e4b06fe78fca85c5fab84ca
#
_cell.length_a   1.000
_cell.length_b   1.000
_cell.length_c   1.000
_cell.angle_alpha   90.00
_cell.angle_beta   90.00
_cell.angle_gamma   90.00
#
_symmetry.space_group_name_H-M   'P 1'
#
loop_
_entity.id
_entity.type
_entity.pdbx_description
1 polymer ?
#
loop_
_entity_poly.entity_id
_entity_poly.type
_entity_poly.pdbx_seq_one_letter_code
_entity_poly.pdbx_strand_id
1 'polypeptide(L)'
;MATTTLGGADYAAAVAAPGIVLVDVRTARSGSSRAFTAVFEAAARRHPDLRFAAVDADAEAALAAELGVRSAPTLMVYRDGVLVFAEPGWLPGDSVDLLVATVRDLDMAAVVAQYPEPLPRRPG
;
A
#
# COMPACT_ATOMS: atom_id res chain seq x y z
N MET A 1 15.75 -6.46 5.60
CA MET A 1 14.30 -6.69 5.63
C MET A 1 13.69 -6.14 4.36
N ALA A 2 12.85 -6.91 3.73
CA ALA A 2 12.22 -6.49 2.49
C ALA A 2 11.10 -5.47 2.72
N THR A 3 10.47 -5.47 3.89
CA THR A 3 9.35 -4.61 4.22
C THR A 3 9.72 -3.66 5.35
N THR A 4 9.40 -2.37 5.16
CA THR A 4 9.63 -1.34 6.17
C THR A 4 8.34 -1.07 6.93
N THR A 5 8.41 -0.93 8.25
CA THR A 5 7.24 -0.57 9.05
C THR A 5 7.12 0.95 9.11
N LEU A 6 5.94 1.47 8.82
CA LEU A 6 5.66 2.90 8.82
C LEU A 6 4.70 3.29 9.93
N GLY A 7 4.94 4.42 10.55
CA GLY A 7 4.03 5.04 11.49
C GLY A 7 3.53 6.38 10.97
N GLY A 8 2.72 7.06 11.78
CA GLY A 8 2.13 8.33 11.39
C GLY A 8 3.14 9.40 11.02
N ALA A 9 4.33 9.37 11.64
CA ALA A 9 5.34 10.40 11.41
C ALA A 9 6.03 10.26 10.04
N ASP A 10 6.14 9.04 9.50
CA ASP A 10 6.91 8.76 8.28
C ASP A 10 6.06 8.42 7.08
N TYR A 11 4.77 8.16 7.27
CA TYR A 11 3.91 7.62 6.21
C TYR A 11 3.87 8.52 4.97
N ALA A 12 3.57 9.79 5.17
CA ALA A 12 3.38 10.72 4.04
C ALA A 12 4.63 10.83 3.17
N ALA A 13 5.79 10.93 3.79
CA ALA A 13 7.05 11.03 3.05
C ALA A 13 7.36 9.72 2.32
N ALA A 14 7.08 8.58 2.96
CA ALA A 14 7.39 7.28 2.37
C ALA A 14 6.57 7.02 1.11
N VAL A 15 5.25 7.32 1.15
CA VAL A 15 4.38 7.05 -0.01
C VAL A 15 4.51 8.09 -1.11
N ALA A 16 5.09 9.25 -0.81
CA ALA A 16 5.35 10.29 -1.81
C ALA A 16 6.60 10.01 -2.64
N ALA A 17 7.40 9.02 -2.28
CA ALA A 17 8.62 8.69 -3.00
C ALA A 17 8.33 8.32 -4.46
N PRO A 18 9.25 8.64 -5.39
CA PRO A 18 9.07 8.24 -6.78
C PRO A 18 9.02 6.72 -6.92
N GLY A 19 8.32 6.26 -7.96
CA GLY A 19 8.18 4.85 -8.23
C GLY A 19 6.98 4.25 -7.50
N ILE A 20 7.03 2.94 -7.32
CA ILE A 20 5.91 2.18 -6.76
C ILE A 20 6.16 1.88 -5.28
N VAL A 21 5.17 2.20 -4.46
CA VAL A 21 5.17 1.87 -3.03
C VAL A 21 3.92 1.05 -2.75
N LEU A 22 4.09 -0.14 -2.19
CA LEU A 22 2.97 -0.97 -1.75
C LEU A 22 2.91 -0.92 -0.22
N VAL A 23 1.69 -0.77 0.29
CA VAL A 23 1.48 -0.70 1.74
C VAL A 23 0.44 -1.75 2.14
N ASP A 24 0.82 -2.59 3.09
CA ASP A 24 -0.08 -3.55 3.73
C ASP A 24 -0.47 -3.00 5.10
N VAL A 25 -1.72 -2.56 5.23
CA VAL A 25 -2.26 -2.17 6.53
C VAL A 25 -2.78 -3.44 7.18
N ARG A 26 -2.12 -3.86 8.25
CA ARG A 26 -2.27 -5.20 8.84
C ARG A 26 -2.63 -5.17 10.31
N THR A 27 -3.17 -6.28 10.79
CA THR A 27 -3.39 -6.53 12.21
C THR A 27 -3.00 -7.96 12.53
N ALA A 28 -2.39 -8.18 13.70
CA ALA A 28 -2.08 -9.52 14.17
C ALA A 28 -3.35 -10.27 14.64
N ARG A 29 -4.47 -9.57 14.83
CA ARG A 29 -5.70 -10.15 15.38
C ARG A 29 -6.57 -10.83 14.34
N SER A 30 -6.29 -10.68 13.05
CA SER A 30 -7.08 -11.24 11.97
C SER A 30 -6.30 -12.35 11.27
N GLY A 31 -6.95 -13.51 11.11
CA GLY A 31 -6.34 -14.63 10.39
C GLY A 31 -6.04 -14.29 8.93
N SER A 32 -6.95 -13.57 8.27
CA SER A 32 -6.72 -13.17 6.88
C SER A 32 -5.59 -12.16 6.76
N SER A 33 -5.44 -11.27 7.75
CA SER A 33 -4.31 -10.33 7.73
C SER A 33 -2.98 -11.04 7.94
N ARG A 34 -2.93 -12.01 8.87
CA ARG A 34 -1.72 -12.81 9.08
C ARG A 34 -1.36 -13.61 7.83
N ALA A 35 -2.37 -14.18 7.15
CA ALA A 35 -2.15 -14.91 5.91
C ALA A 35 -1.62 -13.98 4.81
N PHE A 36 -2.19 -12.79 4.71
CA PHE A 36 -1.71 -11.82 3.71
C PHE A 36 -0.32 -11.29 4.03
N THR A 37 0.04 -11.17 5.30
CA THR A 37 1.40 -10.77 5.69
C THR A 37 2.44 -11.69 5.03
N ALA A 38 2.21 -13.00 5.05
CA ALA A 38 3.14 -13.95 4.42
C ALA A 38 3.20 -13.75 2.90
N VAL A 39 2.06 -13.52 2.26
CA VAL A 39 1.99 -13.24 0.82
C VAL A 39 2.73 -11.96 0.46
N PHE A 40 2.52 -10.92 1.25
CA PHE A 40 3.11 -9.60 1.04
C PHE A 40 4.64 -9.66 1.20
N GLU A 41 5.12 -10.30 2.26
CA GLU A 41 6.56 -10.44 2.49
C GLU A 41 7.23 -11.24 1.37
N ALA A 42 6.58 -12.29 0.88
CA ALA A 42 7.11 -13.05 -0.24
C ALA A 42 7.18 -12.22 -1.52
N ALA A 43 6.16 -11.41 -1.78
CA ALA A 43 6.15 -10.49 -2.92
C ALA A 43 7.27 -9.45 -2.81
N ALA A 44 7.52 -8.94 -1.61
CA ALA A 44 8.60 -7.98 -1.39
C ALA A 44 9.95 -8.58 -1.77
N ARG A 45 10.16 -9.86 -1.49
CA ARG A 45 11.40 -10.54 -1.88
C ARG A 45 11.50 -10.74 -3.39
N ARG A 46 10.36 -10.91 -4.09
CA ARG A 46 10.35 -11.08 -5.54
C ARG A 46 10.54 -9.76 -6.29
N HIS A 47 10.24 -8.65 -5.65
CA HIS A 47 10.30 -7.32 -6.27
C HIS A 47 11.20 -6.38 -5.47
N PRO A 48 12.51 -6.69 -5.39
CA PRO A 48 13.43 -5.90 -4.55
C PRO A 48 13.67 -4.48 -5.03
N ASP A 49 13.26 -4.19 -6.27
CA ASP A 49 13.34 -2.86 -6.87
C ASP A 49 12.19 -1.94 -6.44
N LEU A 50 11.18 -2.49 -5.76
CA LEU A 50 10.04 -1.71 -5.29
C LEU A 50 10.11 -1.53 -3.78
N ARG A 51 9.34 -0.58 -3.28
CA ARG A 51 9.23 -0.34 -1.85
C ARG A 51 7.99 -1.04 -1.32
N PHE A 52 8.19 -1.90 -0.34
CA PHE A 52 7.11 -2.59 0.37
C PHE A 52 7.12 -2.10 1.81
N ALA A 53 5.97 -1.65 2.29
CA ALA A 53 5.85 -1.11 3.64
C ALA A 53 4.62 -1.70 4.33
N ALA A 54 4.64 -1.68 5.64
CA ALA A 54 3.53 -2.18 6.45
C ALA A 54 3.14 -1.14 7.49
N VAL A 55 1.85 -1.06 7.77
CA VAL A 55 1.30 -0.27 8.85
C VAL A 55 0.59 -1.21 9.80
N ASP A 56 0.96 -1.19 11.07
CA ASP A 56 0.28 -1.94 12.11
C ASP A 56 -0.95 -1.12 12.54
N ALA A 57 -2.14 -1.57 12.12
CA ALA A 57 -3.37 -0.84 12.40
C ALA A 57 -3.68 -0.75 13.88
N ASP A 58 -3.17 -1.66 14.69
CA ASP A 58 -3.42 -1.64 16.14
C ASP A 58 -2.55 -0.59 16.82
N ALA A 59 -1.27 -0.52 16.44
CA ALA A 59 -0.34 0.47 16.98
C ALA A 59 -0.59 1.87 16.41
N GLU A 60 -1.05 1.93 15.15
CA GLU A 60 -1.21 3.17 14.40
C GLU A 60 -2.69 3.39 14.07
N ALA A 61 -3.56 3.30 15.09
CA ALA A 61 -5.01 3.40 14.88
C ALA A 61 -5.42 4.75 14.26
N ALA A 62 -4.78 5.84 14.65
CA ALA A 62 -5.07 7.15 14.10
C ALA A 62 -4.71 7.22 12.61
N LEU A 63 -3.56 6.67 12.24
CA LEU A 63 -3.14 6.64 10.83
C LEU A 63 -4.10 5.78 10.00
N ALA A 64 -4.47 4.60 10.51
CA ALA A 64 -5.41 3.73 9.80
C ALA A 64 -6.75 4.44 9.57
N ALA A 65 -7.24 5.18 10.56
CA ALA A 65 -8.47 5.96 10.44
C ALA A 65 -8.33 7.07 9.39
N GLU A 66 -7.21 7.79 9.39
CA GLU A 66 -6.95 8.83 8.39
C GLU A 66 -6.91 8.26 6.98
N LEU A 67 -6.38 7.06 6.82
CA LEU A 67 -6.32 6.38 5.52
C LEU A 67 -7.67 5.81 5.09
N GLY A 68 -8.67 5.86 5.95
CA GLY A 68 -9.98 5.29 5.67
C GLY A 68 -10.02 3.78 5.70
N VAL A 69 -9.05 3.15 6.34
CA VAL A 69 -8.98 1.69 6.46
C VAL A 69 -9.90 1.23 7.58
N ARG A 70 -10.85 0.35 7.25
CA ARG A 70 -11.84 -0.17 8.18
C ARG A 70 -11.61 -1.63 8.54
N SER A 71 -10.83 -2.32 7.74
CA SER A 71 -10.54 -3.72 7.98
C SER A 71 -9.14 -4.05 7.50
N ALA A 72 -8.52 -5.05 8.10
CA ALA A 72 -7.20 -5.51 7.72
C ALA A 72 -7.31 -6.96 7.25
N PRO A 73 -6.57 -7.35 6.21
CA PRO A 73 -5.58 -6.53 5.54
C PRO A 73 -6.23 -5.56 4.54
N THR A 74 -5.60 -4.42 4.32
CA THR A 74 -5.94 -3.54 3.21
C THR A 74 -4.64 -3.25 2.46
N LEU A 75 -4.66 -3.49 1.16
CA LEU A 75 -3.51 -3.22 0.31
C LEU A 75 -3.70 -1.88 -0.38
N MET A 76 -2.71 -1.01 -0.26
CA MET A 76 -2.69 0.28 -0.93
C MET A 76 -1.44 0.34 -1.80
N VAL A 77 -1.58 0.82 -3.03
CA VAL A 77 -0.46 0.95 -3.95
C VAL A 77 -0.39 2.39 -4.44
N TYR A 78 0.79 2.97 -4.32
CA TYR A 78 1.08 4.32 -4.79
C TYR A 78 2.05 4.26 -5.96
N ARG A 79 1.85 5.14 -6.93
CA ARG A 79 2.83 5.32 -8.01
C ARG A 79 3.15 6.80 -8.14
N ASP A 80 4.42 7.14 -7.95
CA ASP A 80 4.91 8.53 -8.00
C ASP A 80 4.10 9.45 -7.06
N GLY A 81 3.78 8.96 -5.88
CA GLY A 81 3.01 9.68 -4.87
C GLY A 81 1.50 9.65 -5.06
N VAL A 82 1.01 9.04 -6.12
CA VAL A 82 -0.44 8.96 -6.41
C VAL A 82 -0.98 7.62 -5.97
N LEU A 83 -2.04 7.62 -5.16
CA LEU A 83 -2.71 6.38 -4.76
C LEU A 83 -3.48 5.84 -5.96
N VAL A 84 -3.07 4.68 -6.47
CA VAL A 84 -3.66 4.08 -7.68
C VAL A 84 -4.47 2.82 -7.38
N PHE A 85 -4.38 2.28 -6.16
CA PHE A 85 -5.12 1.08 -5.78
C PHE A 85 -5.30 1.06 -4.27
N ALA A 86 -6.50 0.71 -3.79
CA ALA A 86 -6.76 0.54 -2.37
C ALA A 86 -7.96 -0.41 -2.20
N GLU A 87 -7.71 -1.63 -1.71
CA GLU A 87 -8.75 -2.63 -1.54
C GLU A 87 -8.52 -3.44 -0.27
N PRO A 88 -9.58 -3.71 0.48
CA PRO A 88 -9.47 -4.61 1.63
C PRO A 88 -9.48 -6.07 1.18
N GLY A 89 -8.95 -6.92 2.01
CA GLY A 89 -9.06 -8.37 1.85
C GLY A 89 -7.76 -9.04 1.41
N TRP A 90 -7.74 -10.34 1.57
CA TRP A 90 -6.63 -11.18 1.22
C TRP A 90 -6.52 -11.36 -0.30
N LEU A 91 -5.30 -11.33 -0.82
CA LEU A 91 -5.02 -11.62 -2.23
C LEU A 91 -3.91 -12.67 -2.30
N PRO A 92 -4.00 -13.60 -3.27
CA PRO A 92 -2.91 -14.53 -3.50
C PRO A 92 -1.70 -13.82 -4.14
N GLY A 93 -0.53 -14.44 -4.01
CA GLY A 93 0.71 -13.86 -4.53
C GLY A 93 0.67 -13.55 -6.02
N ASP A 94 0.01 -14.39 -6.82
CA ASP A 94 -0.13 -14.15 -8.26
C ASP A 94 -0.90 -12.87 -8.54
N SER A 95 -1.91 -12.57 -7.73
CA SER A 95 -2.68 -11.34 -7.89
C SER A 95 -1.85 -10.11 -7.52
N VAL A 96 -1.00 -10.24 -6.51
CA VAL A 96 -0.08 -9.14 -6.15
C VAL A 96 0.91 -8.89 -7.28
N ASP A 97 1.46 -9.95 -7.87
CA ASP A 97 2.40 -9.82 -9.00
C ASP A 97 1.71 -9.18 -10.22
N LEU A 98 0.48 -9.58 -10.51
CA LEU A 98 -0.30 -8.99 -11.60
C LEU A 98 -0.58 -7.51 -11.35
N LEU A 99 -0.91 -7.16 -10.12
CA LEU A 99 -1.13 -5.77 -9.75
C LEU A 99 0.14 -4.93 -9.93
N VAL A 100 1.29 -5.47 -9.53
CA VAL A 100 2.57 -4.80 -9.74
C VAL A 100 2.81 -4.55 -11.23
N ALA A 101 2.59 -5.57 -12.07
CA ALA A 101 2.76 -5.43 -13.52
C ALA A 101 1.82 -4.37 -14.09
N THR A 102 0.57 -4.36 -13.64
CA THR A 102 -0.43 -3.38 -14.08
C THR A 102 -0.01 -1.97 -13.69
N VAL A 103 0.45 -1.79 -12.46
CA VAL A 103 0.87 -0.46 -11.97
C VAL A 103 2.13 0.02 -12.71
N ARG A 104 3.07 -0.89 -13.02
CA ARG A 104 4.26 -0.52 -13.82
C ARG A 104 3.87 0.02 -15.20
N ASP A 105 2.80 -0.51 -15.79
CA ASP A 105 2.37 -0.16 -17.13
C ASP A 105 1.45 1.06 -17.19
N LEU A 106 1.07 1.64 -16.04
CA LEU A 106 0.21 2.81 -16.03
C LEU A 106 0.87 3.99 -16.74
N ASP A 107 0.09 4.66 -17.59
CA ASP A 107 0.47 5.96 -18.13
C ASP A 107 0.15 7.02 -17.09
N MET A 108 1.14 7.42 -16.33
CA MET A 108 0.93 8.36 -15.23
C MET A 108 0.54 9.76 -15.71
N ALA A 109 0.95 10.15 -16.91
CA ALA A 109 0.49 11.42 -17.47
C ALA A 109 -1.01 11.39 -17.70
N ALA A 110 -1.55 10.26 -18.19
CA ALA A 110 -2.99 10.10 -18.37
C ALA A 110 -3.72 10.02 -17.03
N VAL A 111 -3.14 9.34 -16.05
CA VAL A 111 -3.74 9.25 -14.70
C VAL A 111 -3.84 10.63 -14.08
N VAL A 112 -2.77 11.40 -14.11
CA VAL A 112 -2.74 12.75 -13.53
C VAL A 112 -3.70 13.68 -14.28
N ALA A 113 -3.80 13.56 -15.60
CA ALA A 113 -4.73 14.37 -16.40
C ALA A 113 -6.19 14.07 -16.06
N GLN A 114 -6.51 12.81 -15.73
CA GLN A 114 -7.85 12.41 -15.33
C GLN A 114 -8.22 12.98 -13.96
N TYR A 115 -7.23 13.24 -13.13
CA TYR A 115 -7.41 13.82 -11.79
C TYR A 115 -6.64 15.15 -11.75
N PRO A 116 -7.18 16.23 -12.37
CA PRO A 116 -6.45 17.50 -12.48
C PRO A 116 -6.14 18.16 -11.15
N GLU A 117 -6.89 17.80 -10.10
CA GLU A 117 -6.55 18.17 -8.74
C GLU A 117 -5.73 17.05 -8.12
N PRO A 118 -4.87 17.32 -7.15
CA PRO A 118 -4.23 16.24 -6.40
C PRO A 118 -5.28 15.30 -5.85
N LEU A 119 -5.02 14.00 -5.90
CA LEU A 119 -5.94 13.04 -5.31
C LEU A 119 -6.18 13.42 -3.85
N PRO A 120 -7.43 13.29 -3.36
CA PRO A 120 -7.73 13.67 -2.00
C PRO A 120 -6.84 12.91 -1.04
N ARG A 121 -6.18 13.63 -0.17
CA ARG A 121 -5.51 13.01 0.96
C ARG A 121 -6.57 12.67 1.97
N ARG A 122 -6.33 11.65 2.73
CA ARG A 122 -7.21 11.38 3.85
C ARG A 122 -7.17 12.60 4.76
N PRO A 123 -8.33 13.05 5.22
CA PRO A 123 -8.35 14.12 6.21
C PRO A 123 -7.53 13.66 7.40
N GLY A 124 -6.66 14.46 7.79
CA GLY A 124 -5.81 14.18 8.93
C GLY A 124 -5.40 15.48 9.44
#